data_bf7c5bd03003c00291b002455a055ceb
#
_entry.id   bf7c5bd03003c00291b002455a055ceb
#
_cell.length_a   1.000
_cell.length_b   1.000
_cell.length_c   1.000
_cell.angle_alpha   90.00
_cell.angle_beta   90.00
_cell.angle_gamma   90.00
#
_symmetry.space_group_name_H-M   'P 1'
#
loop_
_entity.id
_entity.type
_entity.pdbx_description
1 polymer ?
#
loop_
_entity_poly.entity_id
_entity_poly.type
_entity_poly.pdbx_seq_one_letter_code
_entity_poly.pdbx_strand_id
1 'polypeptide(L)'
;MRKVDIRAYKNSLRDKAKAMRRGMDPEEKAQMDRQITDRICSLYQYREAQTLLCYVSKPIEVDTIPLIQRALADGKQVACPRCVEGTRQMEFYRIHSLDDLEKRTFGVLEPKVPGCEKLTDFTGSLCIVPALMYDLK
;
A
#
# COMPACT_ATOMS: atom_id res chain seq x y z
N MET A 1 -34.76 12.52 -16.05
CA MET A 1 -33.33 12.57 -15.71
C MET A 1 -32.80 11.16 -15.64
N ARG A 2 -31.76 10.87 -16.41
CA ARG A 2 -31.06 9.60 -16.28
C ARG A 2 -30.26 9.61 -14.97
N LYS A 3 -30.48 8.60 -14.13
CA LYS A 3 -29.60 8.40 -12.97
C LYS A 3 -28.25 7.96 -13.47
N VAL A 4 -27.20 8.69 -13.14
CA VAL A 4 -25.84 8.30 -13.44
C VAL A 4 -25.50 7.10 -12.54
N ASP A 5 -25.11 6.00 -13.15
CA ASP A 5 -24.61 4.86 -12.41
C ASP A 5 -23.17 5.16 -11.96
N ILE A 6 -23.05 5.65 -10.73
CA ILE A 6 -21.77 6.04 -10.14
C ILE A 6 -20.81 4.87 -10.08
N ARG A 7 -21.32 3.67 -9.83
CA ARG A 7 -20.49 2.46 -9.76
C ARG A 7 -19.86 2.12 -11.12
N ALA A 8 -20.66 2.16 -12.18
CA ALA A 8 -20.18 1.94 -13.55
C ALA A 8 -19.18 3.02 -13.95
N TYR A 9 -19.45 4.28 -13.60
CA TYR A 9 -18.55 5.40 -13.87
C TYR A 9 -17.20 5.23 -13.16
N LYS A 10 -17.21 4.89 -11.88
CA LYS A 10 -15.98 4.65 -11.11
C LYS A 10 -15.19 3.47 -11.67
N ASN A 11 -15.87 2.39 -12.06
CA ASN A 11 -15.22 1.23 -12.68
C ASN A 11 -14.56 1.59 -14.01
N SER A 12 -15.23 2.41 -14.82
CA SER A 12 -14.66 2.92 -16.07
C SER A 12 -13.38 3.73 -15.84
N LEU A 13 -13.38 4.60 -14.82
CA LEU A 13 -12.18 5.38 -14.45
C LEU A 13 -11.05 4.48 -13.95
N ARG A 14 -11.37 3.47 -13.15
CA ARG A 14 -10.38 2.50 -12.67
C ARG A 14 -9.74 1.74 -13.81
N ASP A 15 -10.54 1.28 -14.78
CA ASP A 15 -10.04 0.54 -15.94
C ASP A 15 -9.11 1.42 -16.77
N LYS A 16 -9.45 2.69 -16.99
CA LYS A 16 -8.58 3.64 -17.68
C LYS A 16 -7.27 3.87 -16.94
N ALA A 17 -7.33 4.03 -15.62
CA ALA A 17 -6.14 4.23 -14.80
C ALA A 17 -5.23 3.00 -14.84
N LYS A 18 -5.79 1.80 -14.75
CA LYS A 18 -5.03 0.54 -14.86
C LYS A 18 -4.36 0.41 -16.21
N ALA A 19 -5.09 0.70 -17.29
CA ALA A 19 -4.54 0.65 -18.65
C ALA A 19 -3.37 1.62 -18.81
N MET A 20 -3.52 2.84 -18.31
CA MET A 20 -2.47 3.86 -18.35
C MET A 20 -1.21 3.41 -17.58
N ARG A 21 -1.39 2.83 -16.40
CA ARG A 21 -0.28 2.34 -15.59
C ARG A 21 0.43 1.17 -16.22
N ARG A 22 -0.30 0.24 -16.83
CA ARG A 22 0.29 -0.90 -17.56
C ARG A 22 1.08 -0.46 -18.77
N GLY A 23 0.70 0.66 -19.40
CA GLY A 23 1.38 1.24 -20.54
C GLY A 23 2.57 2.12 -20.20
N MET A 24 2.85 2.36 -18.93
CA MET A 24 3.99 3.19 -18.52
C MET A 24 5.31 2.47 -18.79
N ASP A 25 6.31 3.24 -19.22
CA ASP A 25 7.67 2.75 -19.33
C ASP A 25 8.16 2.32 -17.94
N PRO A 26 8.73 1.09 -17.79
CA PRO A 26 9.19 0.58 -16.50
C PRO A 26 10.23 1.47 -15.82
N GLU A 27 11.13 2.10 -16.58
CA GLU A 27 12.14 3.00 -16.02
C GLU A 27 11.53 4.29 -15.50
N GLU A 28 10.59 4.88 -16.25
CA GLU A 28 9.85 6.07 -15.79
C GLU A 28 9.05 5.78 -14.53
N LYS A 29 8.36 4.63 -14.51
CA LYS A 29 7.60 4.21 -13.35
C LYS A 29 8.51 4.05 -12.14
N ALA A 30 9.64 3.37 -12.28
CA ALA A 30 10.58 3.16 -11.18
C ALA A 30 11.11 4.49 -10.64
N GLN A 31 11.39 5.46 -11.52
CA GLN A 31 11.84 6.78 -11.13
C GLN A 31 10.76 7.55 -10.35
N MET A 32 9.53 7.51 -10.84
CA MET A 32 8.39 8.14 -10.15
C MET A 32 8.14 7.52 -8.79
N ASP A 33 8.21 6.21 -8.70
CA ASP A 33 8.03 5.47 -7.44
C ASP A 33 9.12 5.85 -6.43
N ARG A 34 10.37 5.99 -6.86
CA ARG A 34 11.46 6.45 -5.99
C ARG A 34 11.23 7.89 -5.50
N GLN A 35 10.77 8.78 -6.38
CA GLN A 35 10.47 10.16 -6.01
C GLN A 35 9.35 10.21 -4.96
N ILE A 36 8.33 9.38 -5.11
CA ILE A 36 7.23 9.30 -4.14
C ILE A 36 7.76 8.80 -2.79
N THR A 37 8.57 7.76 -2.79
CA THR A 37 9.19 7.22 -1.57
C THR A 37 10.04 8.28 -0.87
N ASP A 38 10.91 8.97 -1.61
CA ASP A 38 11.76 10.02 -1.06
C ASP A 38 10.94 11.15 -0.47
N ARG A 39 9.86 11.53 -1.15
CA ARG A 39 8.98 12.59 -0.67
C ARG A 39 8.25 12.20 0.61
N ILE A 40 7.74 10.97 0.69
CA ILE A 40 7.10 10.45 1.91
C ILE A 40 8.11 10.48 3.07
N CYS A 41 9.31 10.00 2.86
CA CYS A 41 10.35 9.95 3.90
C CYS A 41 10.80 11.34 4.35
N SER A 42 10.58 12.37 3.54
CA SER A 42 10.90 13.76 3.91
C SER A 42 9.77 14.45 4.69
N LEU A 43 8.58 13.87 4.73
CA LEU A 43 7.45 14.46 5.43
C LEU A 43 7.64 14.39 6.96
N TYR A 44 7.18 15.44 7.63
CA TYR A 44 7.17 15.48 9.09
C TYR A 44 6.41 14.30 9.69
N GLN A 45 5.27 13.97 9.11
CA GLN A 45 4.43 12.85 9.55
C GLN A 45 5.17 11.52 9.53
N TYR A 46 6.00 11.29 8.49
CA TYR A 46 6.83 10.08 8.43
C TYR A 46 7.90 10.11 9.52
N ARG A 47 8.61 11.24 9.66
CA ARG A 47 9.71 11.34 10.63
C ARG A 47 9.24 11.12 12.05
N GLU A 48 8.08 11.65 12.40
CA GLU A 48 7.52 11.54 13.76
C GLU A 48 6.80 10.20 14.01
N ALA A 49 6.39 9.49 12.96
CA ALA A 49 5.67 8.24 13.12
C ALA A 49 6.57 7.16 13.71
N GLN A 50 6.06 6.46 14.72
CA GLN A 50 6.71 5.29 15.30
C GLN A 50 6.38 4.03 14.50
N THR A 51 5.23 4.00 13.87
CA THR A 51 4.71 2.87 13.11
C THR A 51 4.29 3.31 11.73
N LEU A 52 4.70 2.55 10.72
CA LEU A 52 4.23 2.68 9.35
C LEU A 52 3.24 1.55 9.04
N LEU A 53 2.02 1.92 8.68
CA LEU A 53 1.02 0.98 8.14
C LEU A 53 1.06 1.10 6.63
N CYS A 54 1.47 0.04 5.94
CA CYS A 54 1.73 0.13 4.51
C CYS A 54 1.28 -1.13 3.78
N TYR A 55 0.53 -0.93 2.69
CA TYR A 55 0.19 -2.02 1.79
C TYR A 55 1.45 -2.54 1.08
N VAL A 56 1.43 -3.81 0.67
CA VAL A 56 2.48 -4.38 -0.17
C VAL A 56 2.04 -4.29 -1.61
N SER A 57 2.76 -3.52 -2.40
CA SER A 57 2.34 -3.11 -3.73
C SER A 57 2.27 -4.27 -4.74
N LYS A 58 1.25 -4.20 -5.61
CA LYS A 58 1.18 -4.97 -6.85
C LYS A 58 1.96 -4.25 -7.96
N PRO A 59 2.29 -4.94 -9.07
CA PRO A 59 3.13 -4.33 -10.12
C PRO A 59 2.60 -3.01 -10.70
N ILE A 60 1.28 -2.83 -10.77
CA ILE A 60 0.69 -1.59 -11.31
C ILE A 60 0.55 -0.48 -10.27
N GLU A 61 0.75 -0.79 -9.02
CA GLU A 61 0.68 0.19 -7.92
C GLU A 61 2.03 0.89 -7.76
N VAL A 62 2.02 2.02 -7.03
CA VAL A 62 3.27 2.64 -6.60
C VAL A 62 4.03 1.63 -5.76
N ASP A 63 5.30 1.40 -6.10
CA ASP A 63 6.12 0.41 -5.41
C ASP A 63 6.41 0.83 -3.98
N THR A 64 5.88 0.07 -3.02
CA THR A 64 6.06 0.34 -1.59
C THR A 64 7.19 -0.46 -0.96
N ILE A 65 7.78 -1.40 -1.67
CA ILE A 65 8.87 -2.23 -1.12
C ILE A 65 10.03 -1.38 -0.62
N PRO A 66 10.55 -0.40 -1.39
CA PRO A 66 11.62 0.46 -0.90
C PRO A 66 11.23 1.27 0.33
N LEU A 67 9.97 1.72 0.41
CA LEU A 67 9.48 2.46 1.57
C LEU A 67 9.44 1.57 2.82
N ILE A 68 8.95 0.34 2.67
CA ILE A 68 8.92 -0.65 3.75
C ILE A 68 10.34 -0.93 4.25
N GLN A 69 11.27 -1.18 3.34
CA GLN A 69 12.68 -1.44 3.68
C GLN A 69 13.30 -0.24 4.40
N ARG A 70 13.03 0.97 3.92
CA ARG A 70 13.52 2.20 4.54
C ARG A 70 12.98 2.39 5.95
N ALA A 71 11.69 2.15 6.15
CA ALA A 71 11.07 2.27 7.47
C ALA A 71 11.66 1.26 8.46
N LEU A 72 11.90 0.03 8.03
CA LEU A 72 12.56 -0.97 8.86
C LEU A 72 13.99 -0.55 9.22
N ALA A 73 14.74 -0.02 8.24
CA ALA A 73 16.10 0.47 8.45
C ALA A 73 16.14 1.67 9.39
N ASP A 74 15.11 2.52 9.35
CA ASP A 74 14.97 3.69 10.23
C ASP A 74 14.54 3.30 11.67
N GLY A 75 14.36 2.02 11.93
CA GLY A 75 13.97 1.53 13.26
C GLY A 75 12.48 1.67 13.56
N LYS A 76 11.66 1.93 12.56
CA LYS A 76 10.22 2.04 12.74
C LYS A 76 9.57 0.66 12.83
N GLN A 77 8.46 0.59 13.54
CA GLN A 77 7.56 -0.54 13.46
C GLN A 77 6.83 -0.50 12.12
N VAL A 78 6.80 -1.62 11.40
CA VAL A 78 6.08 -1.71 10.12
C VAL A 78 5.03 -2.81 10.23
N ALA A 79 3.80 -2.49 9.83
CA ALA A 79 2.71 -3.44 9.77
C ALA A 79 2.06 -3.39 8.39
N CYS A 80 1.78 -4.56 7.85
CA CYS A 80 1.17 -4.72 6.54
C CYS A 80 -0.20 -5.38 6.68
N PRO A 81 -1.12 -5.08 5.73
CA PRO A 81 -2.48 -5.61 5.81
C PRO A 81 -2.54 -7.07 5.40
N ARG A 82 -3.44 -7.81 6.06
CA ARG A 82 -3.82 -9.16 5.71
C ARG A 82 -5.34 -9.24 5.65
N CYS A 83 -5.87 -9.70 4.54
CA CYS A 83 -7.32 -9.85 4.36
C CYS A 83 -7.86 -10.95 5.25
N VAL A 84 -8.99 -10.67 5.91
CA VAL A 84 -9.74 -11.66 6.67
C VAL A 84 -10.64 -12.41 5.69
N GLU A 85 -10.48 -13.74 5.61
CA GLU A 85 -11.23 -14.58 4.68
C GLU A 85 -12.74 -14.39 4.83
N GLY A 86 -13.43 -14.34 3.70
CA GLY A 86 -14.88 -14.20 3.65
C GLY A 86 -15.42 -12.83 4.03
N THR A 87 -14.55 -11.85 4.23
CA THR A 87 -14.95 -10.49 4.60
C THR A 87 -14.24 -9.45 3.74
N ARG A 88 -14.65 -8.18 3.88
CA ARG A 88 -13.95 -7.03 3.30
C ARG A 88 -13.02 -6.38 4.31
N GLN A 89 -12.82 -7.00 5.47
CA GLN A 89 -12.00 -6.47 6.54
C GLN A 89 -10.54 -6.84 6.31
N MET A 90 -9.65 -5.97 6.79
CA MET A 90 -8.22 -6.21 6.83
C MET A 90 -7.73 -6.05 8.26
N GLU A 91 -6.74 -6.86 8.60
CA GLU A 91 -6.02 -6.75 9.85
C GLU A 91 -4.56 -6.44 9.53
N PHE A 92 -3.90 -5.68 10.39
CA PHE A 92 -2.49 -5.33 10.21
C PHE A 92 -1.64 -6.22 11.11
N TYR A 93 -0.60 -6.78 10.51
CA TYR A 93 0.37 -7.61 11.20
C TYR A 93 1.77 -7.01 11.08
N ARG A 94 2.50 -7.02 12.17
CA ARG A 94 3.86 -6.47 12.24
C ARG A 94 4.83 -7.39 11.49
N ILE A 95 5.65 -6.78 10.63
CA ILE A 95 6.73 -7.49 9.96
C ILE A 95 8.08 -6.93 10.42
N HIS A 96 9.10 -7.77 10.42
CA HIS A 96 10.49 -7.40 10.73
C HIS A 96 11.37 -7.45 9.51
N SER A 97 10.93 -8.15 8.48
CA SER A 97 11.65 -8.37 7.23
C SER A 97 10.63 -8.67 6.13
N LEU A 98 11.04 -8.48 4.87
CA LEU A 98 10.23 -8.89 3.73
C LEU A 98 10.00 -10.42 3.70
N ASP A 99 10.86 -11.18 4.35
CA ASP A 99 10.71 -12.63 4.47
C ASP A 99 9.49 -13.04 5.31
N ASP A 100 8.93 -12.10 6.07
CA ASP A 100 7.71 -12.32 6.86
C ASP A 100 6.45 -12.28 6.00
N LEU A 101 6.57 -12.02 4.70
CA LEU A 101 5.48 -11.94 3.75
C LEU A 101 5.36 -13.25 2.95
N GLU A 102 4.12 -13.62 2.61
CA GLU A 102 3.82 -14.78 1.76
C GLU A 102 2.81 -14.42 0.69
N LYS A 103 2.88 -15.08 -0.46
CA LYS A 103 1.87 -14.93 -1.51
C LYS A 103 0.56 -15.57 -1.06
N ARG A 104 -0.52 -14.80 -1.14
CA ARG A 104 -1.87 -15.27 -0.87
C ARG A 104 -2.75 -15.08 -2.09
N THR A 105 -4.05 -15.13 -1.87
CA THR A 105 -5.08 -14.98 -2.90
C THR A 105 -4.78 -13.76 -3.80
N PHE A 106 -4.92 -13.92 -5.10
CA PHE A 106 -4.65 -12.90 -6.11
C PHE A 106 -3.17 -12.48 -6.23
N GLY A 107 -2.24 -13.29 -5.72
CA GLY A 107 -0.80 -13.00 -5.81
C GLY A 107 -0.33 -11.84 -4.94
N VAL A 108 -1.15 -11.38 -4.02
CA VAL A 108 -0.78 -10.32 -3.08
C VAL A 108 0.09 -10.88 -1.97
N LEU A 109 1.17 -10.18 -1.64
CA LEU A 109 2.00 -10.53 -0.50
C LEU A 109 1.35 -10.01 0.77
N GLU A 110 1.21 -10.89 1.75
CA GLU A 110 0.62 -10.57 3.04
C GLU A 110 1.46 -11.17 4.17
N PRO A 111 1.39 -10.60 5.39
CA PRO A 111 2.13 -11.16 6.54
C PRO A 111 1.75 -12.59 6.82
N LYS A 112 2.73 -13.41 7.17
CA LYS A 112 2.52 -14.83 7.52
C LYS A 112 1.77 -14.96 8.85
N VAL A 113 0.77 -15.82 8.89
CA VAL A 113 0.04 -16.18 10.12
C VAL A 113 -0.11 -17.71 10.18
N PRO A 114 0.35 -18.34 11.25
CA PRO A 114 1.06 -17.77 12.39
C PRO A 114 2.48 -17.33 12.03
N GLY A 115 3.05 -16.45 12.79
CA GLY A 115 4.41 -15.96 12.62
C GLY A 115 4.54 -14.47 12.88
N CYS A 116 3.64 -13.67 12.34
CA CYS A 116 3.60 -12.24 12.56
C CYS A 116 2.62 -11.87 13.66
N GLU A 117 2.97 -10.85 14.44
CA GLU A 117 2.13 -10.34 15.52
C GLU A 117 1.08 -9.39 14.96
N LYS A 118 -0.17 -9.57 15.35
CA LYS A 118 -1.25 -8.67 15.00
C LYS A 118 -1.08 -7.34 15.72
N LEU A 119 -1.14 -6.25 14.96
CA LEU A 119 -1.09 -4.90 15.50
C LEU A 119 -2.47 -4.51 16.01
N THR A 120 -2.56 -4.09 17.26
CA THR A 120 -3.80 -3.67 17.90
C THR A 120 -3.79 -2.21 18.35
N ASP A 121 -2.61 -1.65 18.57
CA ASP A 121 -2.42 -0.25 18.93
C ASP A 121 -1.88 0.53 17.72
N PHE A 122 -2.69 1.45 17.21
CA PHE A 122 -2.36 2.24 16.04
C PHE A 122 -1.87 3.66 16.41
N THR A 123 -1.61 3.92 17.68
CA THR A 123 -1.12 5.22 18.15
C THR A 123 0.23 5.55 17.51
N GLY A 124 0.39 6.78 17.05
CA GLY A 124 1.63 7.22 16.43
C GLY A 124 1.94 6.62 15.08
N SER A 125 0.91 6.18 14.36
CA SER A 125 1.04 5.54 13.04
C SER A 125 0.83 6.50 11.90
N LEU A 126 1.57 6.28 10.81
CA LEU A 126 1.28 6.83 9.49
C LEU A 126 0.78 5.69 8.61
N CYS A 127 -0.37 5.88 7.97
CA CYS A 127 -0.95 4.87 7.08
C CYS A 127 -0.79 5.29 5.62
N ILE A 128 -0.21 4.41 4.82
CA ILE A 128 -0.08 4.57 3.37
C ILE A 128 -1.19 3.77 2.70
N VAL A 129 -2.03 4.47 1.97
CA VAL A 129 -3.24 3.90 1.33
C VAL A 129 -3.05 3.88 -0.19
N PRO A 130 -3.29 2.73 -0.84
CA PRO A 130 -3.21 2.67 -2.30
C PRO A 130 -4.41 3.36 -2.94
N ALA A 131 -4.17 3.97 -4.11
CA ALA A 131 -5.22 4.53 -4.93
C ALA A 131 -4.84 4.44 -6.40
N LEU A 132 -5.84 4.25 -7.26
CA LEU A 132 -5.64 4.30 -8.71
C LEU A 132 -5.69 5.73 -9.20
N MET A 133 -6.60 6.51 -8.67
CA MET A 133 -6.74 7.95 -8.91
C MET A 133 -7.57 8.58 -7.79
N TYR A 134 -7.45 9.87 -7.66
CA TYR A 134 -8.24 10.64 -6.70
C TYR A 134 -8.65 11.98 -7.30
N ASP A 135 -9.67 12.58 -6.71
CA ASP A 135 -10.20 13.89 -7.08
C ASP A 135 -9.78 14.91 -6.02
N LEU A 136 -9.48 16.13 -6.43
CA LEU A 136 -9.09 17.21 -5.52
C LEU A 136 -10.30 17.90 -4.85
N LYS A 137 -11.50 17.46 -5.18
CA LYS A 137 -12.74 17.99 -4.59
C LYS A 137 -13.08 17.32 -3.27
#